data_f08893e0bb5293b1c84dd7ff06e347ed
#
_entry.id   f08893e0bb5293b1c84dd7ff06e347ed
#
_cell.length_a   1.000
_cell.length_b   1.000
_cell.length_c   1.000
_cell.angle_alpha   90.00
_cell.angle_beta   90.00
_cell.angle_gamma   90.00
#
_symmetry.space_group_name_H-M   'P 1'
#
loop_
_entity.id
_entity.type
_entity.pdbx_description
1 polymer ?
#
loop_
_entity_poly.entity_id
_entity_poly.type
_entity_poly.pdbx_seq_one_letter_code
_entity_poly.pdbx_strand_id
1 'polypeptide(L)'
;MNIRLLIFCLILTGCFTRTGKEVSTAEKSKDWALTGFIKADSINPILNPSPDQVFECPVSRKEVRWEERNVLNPSAVVRDGKVFLLYRAQDNEMTSRLGLAVSDDGLHFTKEPSPVFYPDNDSMYRYEWKGGVEDPRIVETDDGRYLLTYTAYDGRTARLCLASSEDLRNWTKHGPVLDNDKYRDMWSKSGAIVSELKDGKVVAIKINGKYWMYFGDTDLFMATSDDLIHWEAVENEENKKLISVLHPRPGYFDSRLVEPGPYALLTDNGILLIYNSSNALNNNDPGLPAYTYAAGQALFDREAPYKLIDRLDHYFIYPDKPFEITGEVNNVCFVEGLVWFRDQWFLYYGTADSKIAVAVK
;
A
#
# COMPACT_ATOMS: atom_id res chain seq x y z
N MET A 1 -33.66 -39.13 -71.95
CA MET A 1 -32.30 -38.58 -72.12
C MET A 1 -32.12 -37.58 -70.98
N ASN A 2 -31.63 -38.10 -69.88
CA ASN A 2 -31.54 -37.34 -68.63
C ASN A 2 -30.12 -36.78 -68.42
N ILE A 3 -29.96 -35.50 -68.47
CA ILE A 3 -28.69 -34.78 -68.16
C ILE A 3 -28.68 -34.48 -66.69
N ARG A 4 -27.81 -35.11 -65.95
CA ARG A 4 -27.52 -34.75 -64.52
C ARG A 4 -26.47 -33.63 -64.47
N LEU A 5 -26.89 -32.50 -63.88
CA LEU A 5 -26.01 -31.36 -63.58
C LEU A 5 -25.31 -31.66 -62.26
N LEU A 6 -23.99 -31.78 -62.30
CA LEU A 6 -23.15 -31.83 -61.08
C LEU A 6 -22.82 -30.39 -60.65
N ILE A 7 -23.28 -30.01 -59.45
CA ILE A 7 -22.86 -28.77 -58.79
C ILE A 7 -21.66 -29.05 -57.91
N PHE A 8 -20.51 -28.48 -58.30
CA PHE A 8 -19.29 -28.49 -57.47
C PHE A 8 -19.39 -27.36 -56.42
N CYS A 9 -19.56 -27.72 -55.12
CA CYS A 9 -19.39 -26.77 -54.02
C CYS A 9 -17.91 -26.66 -53.70
N LEU A 10 -17.30 -25.52 -54.04
CA LEU A 10 -16.00 -25.10 -53.51
C LEU A 10 -16.16 -24.61 -52.07
N ILE A 11 -15.65 -25.41 -51.12
CA ILE A 11 -15.51 -24.98 -49.74
C ILE A 11 -14.19 -24.19 -49.64
N LEU A 12 -14.27 -22.86 -49.57
CA LEU A 12 -13.17 -21.99 -49.22
C LEU A 12 -12.99 -22.03 -47.69
N THR A 13 -12.02 -22.83 -47.22
CA THR A 13 -11.52 -22.76 -45.85
C THR A 13 -10.66 -21.50 -45.69
N GLY A 14 -11.26 -20.44 -45.27
CA GLY A 14 -10.54 -19.23 -44.85
C GLY A 14 -9.83 -19.47 -43.50
N CYS A 15 -8.51 -19.66 -43.55
CA CYS A 15 -7.65 -19.62 -42.38
C CYS A 15 -7.65 -18.17 -41.87
N PHE A 16 -8.41 -17.89 -40.80
CA PHE A 16 -8.23 -16.68 -40.00
C PHE A 16 -6.98 -16.84 -39.14
N THR A 17 -5.86 -16.40 -39.65
CA THR A 17 -4.68 -16.13 -38.80
C THR A 17 -4.98 -14.92 -37.95
N ARG A 18 -5.34 -15.16 -36.70
CA ARG A 18 -5.37 -14.15 -35.64
C ARG A 18 -3.92 -13.75 -35.38
N THR A 19 -3.45 -12.71 -36.06
CA THR A 19 -2.21 -12.01 -35.67
C THR A 19 -2.47 -11.34 -34.34
N GLY A 20 -2.17 -12.03 -33.24
CA GLY A 20 -1.97 -11.41 -31.95
C GLY A 20 -0.82 -10.42 -32.13
N LYS A 21 -1.11 -9.13 -32.06
CA LYS A 21 -0.08 -8.14 -31.80
C LYS A 21 0.52 -8.50 -30.42
N GLU A 22 1.69 -9.11 -30.42
CA GLU A 22 2.57 -9.04 -29.26
C GLU A 22 2.82 -7.57 -28.98
N VAL A 23 2.25 -7.06 -27.90
CA VAL A 23 2.64 -5.76 -27.33
C VAL A 23 3.99 -6.00 -26.66
N SER A 24 5.04 -6.11 -27.46
CA SER A 24 6.42 -5.99 -27.01
C SER A 24 6.79 -4.52 -27.04
N THR A 25 6.39 -3.78 -26.04
CA THR A 25 7.11 -2.58 -25.64
C THR A 25 7.80 -2.93 -24.34
N ALA A 26 8.97 -3.54 -24.43
CA ALA A 26 9.95 -3.45 -23.36
C ALA A 26 10.29 -1.95 -23.23
N GLU A 27 9.53 -1.23 -22.41
CA GLU A 27 9.95 0.09 -21.96
C GLU A 27 11.36 -0.07 -21.37
N LYS A 28 12.32 0.75 -21.80
CA LYS A 28 13.63 0.80 -21.15
C LYS A 28 13.35 1.03 -19.68
N SER A 29 13.72 0.08 -18.82
CA SER A 29 13.58 0.24 -17.37
C SER A 29 14.23 1.57 -17.01
N LYS A 30 13.46 2.46 -16.38
CA LYS A 30 14.02 3.74 -15.92
C LYS A 30 15.02 3.40 -14.83
N ASP A 31 16.27 3.85 -14.96
CA ASP A 31 17.38 3.46 -14.08
C ASP A 31 17.14 3.81 -12.60
N TRP A 32 16.24 4.78 -12.33
CA TRP A 32 15.86 5.18 -10.99
C TRP A 32 14.79 4.28 -10.36
N ALA A 33 14.06 3.49 -11.16
CA ALA A 33 12.90 2.73 -10.69
C ALA A 33 13.30 1.39 -10.04
N LEU A 34 12.70 1.08 -8.93
CA LEU A 34 12.85 -0.20 -8.22
C LEU A 34 11.84 -1.22 -8.80
N THR A 35 12.15 -1.79 -9.96
CA THR A 35 11.32 -2.77 -10.67
C THR A 35 11.98 -4.16 -10.69
N GLY A 36 11.35 -5.14 -11.32
CA GLY A 36 11.88 -6.51 -11.45
C GLY A 36 11.58 -7.40 -10.25
N PHE A 37 10.58 -7.07 -9.46
CA PHE A 37 10.05 -7.95 -8.41
C PHE A 37 9.40 -9.19 -9.02
N ILE A 38 9.70 -10.37 -8.46
CA ILE A 38 9.13 -11.64 -8.84
C ILE A 38 8.23 -12.13 -7.72
N LYS A 39 6.95 -12.37 -8.00
CA LYS A 39 6.00 -12.95 -7.05
C LYS A 39 6.45 -14.32 -6.59
N ALA A 40 6.43 -14.58 -5.30
CA ALA A 40 6.84 -15.87 -4.73
C ALA A 40 5.69 -16.90 -4.86
N ASP A 41 5.35 -17.26 -6.11
CA ASP A 41 4.14 -18.04 -6.46
C ASP A 41 4.04 -19.40 -5.77
N SER A 42 5.16 -20.01 -5.40
CA SER A 42 5.18 -21.32 -4.74
C SER A 42 4.69 -21.29 -3.29
N ILE A 43 4.66 -20.10 -2.67
CA ILE A 43 4.29 -19.94 -1.27
C ILE A 43 3.16 -18.91 -1.06
N ASN A 44 2.92 -18.02 -2.03
CA ASN A 44 1.83 -17.05 -1.96
C ASN A 44 0.45 -17.71 -1.99
N PRO A 45 -0.52 -17.21 -1.20
CA PRO A 45 -0.40 -16.12 -0.23
C PRO A 45 0.32 -16.54 1.06
N ILE A 46 1.21 -15.66 1.59
CA ILE A 46 2.01 -15.93 2.78
C ILE A 46 1.24 -15.80 4.10
N LEU A 47 0.17 -14.99 4.12
CA LEU A 47 -0.76 -14.89 5.25
C LEU A 47 -2.21 -15.00 4.78
N ASN A 48 -2.99 -15.77 5.55
CA ASN A 48 -4.42 -15.96 5.35
C ASN A 48 -5.17 -15.57 6.64
N PRO A 49 -6.49 -15.27 6.58
CA PRO A 49 -7.32 -15.13 7.77
C PRO A 49 -7.23 -16.36 8.69
N SER A 50 -7.43 -16.15 10.01
CA SER A 50 -7.44 -17.21 11.01
C SER A 50 -8.74 -17.15 11.81
N PRO A 51 -9.76 -17.92 11.43
CA PRO A 51 -11.08 -17.84 12.04
C PRO A 51 -11.15 -18.30 13.51
N ASP A 52 -10.10 -18.98 13.99
CA ASP A 52 -10.04 -19.51 15.35
C ASP A 52 -9.31 -18.58 16.34
N GLN A 53 -8.71 -17.48 15.84
CA GLN A 53 -8.03 -16.49 16.67
C GLN A 53 -9.05 -15.59 17.37
N VAL A 54 -9.05 -15.61 18.71
CA VAL A 54 -9.94 -14.80 19.53
C VAL A 54 -9.18 -13.73 20.31
N PHE A 55 -9.84 -12.61 20.53
CA PHE A 55 -9.33 -11.47 21.27
C PHE A 55 -10.45 -10.84 22.09
N GLU A 56 -10.20 -10.54 23.37
CA GLU A 56 -11.12 -9.79 24.19
C GLU A 56 -11.05 -8.31 23.83
N CYS A 57 -12.06 -7.83 23.10
CA CYS A 57 -12.11 -6.44 22.63
C CYS A 57 -12.38 -5.49 23.82
N PRO A 58 -11.47 -4.55 24.16
CA PRO A 58 -11.65 -3.69 25.34
C PRO A 58 -12.84 -2.74 25.20
N VAL A 59 -13.21 -2.37 23.96
CA VAL A 59 -14.33 -1.47 23.69
C VAL A 59 -15.67 -2.20 23.86
N SER A 60 -15.85 -3.32 23.19
CA SER A 60 -17.12 -4.09 23.25
C SER A 60 -17.23 -4.98 24.47
N ARG A 61 -16.13 -5.26 25.16
CA ARG A 61 -16.00 -6.20 26.30
C ARG A 61 -16.50 -7.61 25.94
N LYS A 62 -16.21 -8.03 24.71
CA LYS A 62 -16.59 -9.35 24.17
C LYS A 62 -15.38 -9.99 23.52
N GLU A 63 -15.35 -11.31 23.52
CA GLU A 63 -14.47 -12.05 22.64
C GLU A 63 -14.91 -11.85 21.19
N VAL A 64 -13.95 -11.50 20.32
CA VAL A 64 -14.14 -11.31 18.89
C VAL A 64 -13.12 -12.15 18.13
N ARG A 65 -13.51 -12.70 17.00
CA ARG A 65 -12.62 -13.36 16.06
C ARG A 65 -12.01 -12.30 15.16
N TRP A 66 -10.98 -11.67 15.65
CA TRP A 66 -10.47 -10.39 15.16
C TRP A 66 -9.85 -10.41 13.75
N GLU A 67 -9.43 -11.58 13.24
CA GLU A 67 -8.89 -11.76 11.89
C GLU A 67 -9.61 -12.88 11.10
N GLU A 68 -10.89 -13.12 11.39
CA GLU A 68 -11.62 -14.22 10.77
C GLU A 68 -11.98 -13.96 9.30
N ARG A 69 -12.14 -12.69 8.90
CA ARG A 69 -12.61 -12.32 7.58
C ARG A 69 -11.47 -12.02 6.60
N ASN A 70 -10.65 -11.03 6.90
CA ASN A 70 -9.61 -10.54 5.99
C ASN A 70 -8.30 -10.28 6.74
N VAL A 71 -7.17 -10.49 6.05
CA VAL A 71 -5.85 -9.94 6.38
C VAL A 71 -5.29 -9.25 5.15
N LEU A 72 -4.85 -8.00 5.28
CA LEU A 72 -4.50 -7.16 4.13
C LEU A 72 -3.52 -6.05 4.53
N ASN A 73 -3.02 -5.32 3.56
CA ASN A 73 -2.28 -4.05 3.71
C ASN A 73 -1.17 -4.14 4.78
N PRO A 74 -0.12 -4.95 4.52
CA PRO A 74 0.95 -5.19 5.48
C PRO A 74 2.03 -4.12 5.38
N SER A 75 2.51 -3.59 6.50
CA SER A 75 3.79 -2.90 6.59
C SER A 75 4.87 -3.81 7.16
N ALA A 76 6.14 -3.52 6.90
CA ALA A 76 7.24 -4.40 7.26
C ALA A 76 8.44 -3.64 7.82
N VAL A 77 9.15 -4.25 8.78
CA VAL A 77 10.47 -3.80 9.26
C VAL A 77 11.37 -5.00 9.51
N VAL A 78 12.68 -4.76 9.47
CA VAL A 78 13.71 -5.73 9.87
C VAL A 78 14.18 -5.41 11.27
N ARG A 79 14.08 -6.39 12.17
CA ARG A 79 14.56 -6.27 13.55
C ARG A 79 15.24 -7.59 13.98
N ASP A 80 16.42 -7.50 14.59
CA ASP A 80 17.15 -8.64 15.14
C ASP A 80 17.32 -9.80 14.14
N GLY A 81 17.58 -9.46 12.86
CA GLY A 81 17.77 -10.43 11.78
C GLY A 81 16.51 -11.17 11.34
N LYS A 82 15.33 -10.66 11.67
CA LYS A 82 14.01 -11.18 11.28
C LYS A 82 13.16 -10.09 10.62
N VAL A 83 12.20 -10.51 9.82
CA VAL A 83 11.18 -9.62 9.26
C VAL A 83 9.93 -9.66 10.13
N PHE A 84 9.44 -8.48 10.50
CA PHE A 84 8.19 -8.27 11.22
C PHE A 84 7.19 -7.63 10.27
N LEU A 85 6.03 -8.25 10.12
CA LEU A 85 4.87 -7.71 9.38
C LEU A 85 3.82 -7.21 10.37
N LEU A 86 3.50 -5.93 10.28
CA LEU A 86 2.33 -5.34 10.91
C LEU A 86 1.23 -5.27 9.85
N TYR A 87 0.11 -5.95 10.03
CA TYR A 87 -0.90 -6.11 8.99
C TYR A 87 -2.31 -5.79 9.50
N ARG A 88 -3.12 -5.20 8.62
CA ARG A 88 -4.55 -4.98 8.90
C ARG A 88 -5.29 -6.31 8.88
N ALA A 89 -6.15 -6.52 9.88
CA ALA A 89 -7.03 -7.67 10.01
C ALA A 89 -8.44 -7.21 10.34
N GLN A 90 -9.44 -7.93 9.84
CA GLN A 90 -10.85 -7.58 10.02
C GLN A 90 -11.67 -8.76 10.54
N ASP A 91 -12.53 -8.46 11.50
CA ASP A 91 -13.63 -9.34 11.91
C ASP A 91 -14.81 -9.26 10.93
N ASN A 92 -15.84 -10.08 11.14
CA ASN A 92 -17.05 -10.10 10.30
C ASN A 92 -17.88 -8.81 10.36
N GLU A 93 -17.65 -7.97 11.37
CA GLU A 93 -18.28 -6.65 11.46
C GLU A 93 -17.45 -5.54 10.78
N MET A 94 -16.36 -5.92 10.10
CA MET A 94 -15.42 -5.03 9.40
C MET A 94 -14.65 -4.08 10.32
N THR A 95 -14.58 -4.37 11.63
CA THR A 95 -13.73 -3.60 12.54
C THR A 95 -12.27 -4.00 12.32
N SER A 96 -11.43 -3.05 11.95
CA SER A 96 -10.02 -3.25 11.65
C SER A 96 -9.14 -3.18 12.90
N ARG A 97 -8.16 -4.08 12.98
CA ARG A 97 -7.09 -4.13 14.00
C ARG A 97 -5.78 -4.47 13.31
N LEU A 98 -4.65 -4.24 13.97
CA LEU A 98 -3.36 -4.63 13.42
C LEU A 98 -2.82 -5.86 14.16
N GLY A 99 -2.54 -6.89 13.37
CA GLY A 99 -1.81 -8.07 13.79
C GLY A 99 -0.32 -7.93 13.57
N LEU A 100 0.47 -8.77 14.23
CA LEU A 100 1.90 -8.89 14.05
C LEU A 100 2.26 -10.32 13.65
N ALA A 101 3.12 -10.46 12.63
CA ALA A 101 3.67 -11.74 12.23
C ALA A 101 5.19 -11.61 12.06
N VAL A 102 5.93 -12.67 12.39
CA VAL A 102 7.39 -12.68 12.40
C VAL A 102 7.92 -13.81 11.52
N SER A 103 8.98 -13.52 10.77
CA SER A 103 9.64 -14.48 9.87
C SER A 103 11.15 -14.43 10.01
N ASP A 104 11.79 -15.59 9.98
CA ASP A 104 13.24 -15.72 9.91
C ASP A 104 13.78 -15.58 8.48
N ASP A 105 12.96 -15.80 7.47
CA ASP A 105 13.38 -15.83 6.06
C ASP A 105 12.65 -14.81 5.15
N GLY A 106 11.70 -14.06 5.71
CA GLY A 106 10.88 -13.11 4.96
C GLY A 106 9.76 -13.73 4.13
N LEU A 107 9.60 -15.05 4.20
CA LEU A 107 8.65 -15.82 3.38
C LEU A 107 7.66 -16.62 4.22
N HIS A 108 8.08 -17.22 5.31
CA HIS A 108 7.27 -18.04 6.20
C HIS A 108 7.06 -17.31 7.53
N PHE A 109 5.82 -16.96 7.82
CA PHE A 109 5.46 -16.11 8.95
C PHE A 109 4.71 -16.88 10.04
N THR A 110 5.05 -16.58 11.29
CA THR A 110 4.27 -16.98 12.47
C THR A 110 3.55 -15.75 13.02
N LYS A 111 2.23 -15.84 13.14
CA LYS A 111 1.37 -14.78 13.66
C LYS A 111 1.37 -14.74 15.19
N GLU A 112 1.30 -13.55 15.76
CA GLU A 112 0.92 -13.37 17.17
C GLU A 112 -0.56 -13.74 17.35
N PRO A 113 -0.93 -14.33 18.50
CA PRO A 113 -2.29 -14.83 18.70
C PRO A 113 -3.35 -13.73 18.89
N SER A 114 -2.93 -12.51 19.20
CA SER A 114 -3.79 -11.36 19.44
C SER A 114 -3.32 -10.14 18.65
N PRO A 115 -4.19 -9.18 18.33
CA PRO A 115 -3.77 -7.95 17.70
C PRO A 115 -2.84 -7.15 18.64
N VAL A 116 -1.87 -6.47 18.06
CA VAL A 116 -0.91 -5.64 18.81
C VAL A 116 -1.29 -4.16 18.81
N PHE A 117 -2.24 -3.75 17.93
CA PHE A 117 -2.73 -2.38 17.86
C PHE A 117 -4.21 -2.40 17.46
N TYR A 118 -5.05 -1.73 18.25
CA TYR A 118 -6.51 -1.82 18.15
C TYR A 118 -7.20 -0.61 18.77
N PRO A 119 -8.49 -0.36 18.45
CA PRO A 119 -9.31 0.61 19.18
C PRO A 119 -9.45 0.24 20.66
N ASP A 120 -9.24 1.20 21.54
CA ASP A 120 -9.33 1.03 22.99
C ASP A 120 -10.21 2.14 23.62
N ASN A 121 -10.49 2.01 24.92
CA ASN A 121 -11.18 3.04 25.72
C ASN A 121 -10.22 4.19 26.11
N ASP A 122 -9.52 4.74 25.12
CA ASP A 122 -8.58 5.83 25.24
C ASP A 122 -9.09 7.11 24.56
N SER A 123 -8.25 8.13 24.44
CA SER A 123 -8.59 9.41 23.78
C SER A 123 -8.86 9.24 22.27
N MET A 124 -8.37 8.16 21.66
CA MET A 124 -8.50 7.88 20.24
C MET A 124 -9.81 7.14 19.90
N TYR A 125 -10.58 6.66 20.89
CA TYR A 125 -11.86 5.98 20.70
C TYR A 125 -12.77 6.67 19.69
N ARG A 126 -12.92 7.99 19.80
CA ARG A 126 -13.80 8.78 18.92
C ARG A 126 -13.38 8.80 17.45
N TYR A 127 -12.13 8.50 17.15
CA TYR A 127 -11.58 8.47 15.80
C TYR A 127 -11.49 7.05 15.23
N GLU A 128 -11.42 6.04 16.10
CA GLU A 128 -11.16 4.65 15.72
C GLU A 128 -12.39 3.74 15.78
N TRP A 129 -13.42 4.12 16.54
CA TRP A 129 -14.59 3.27 16.72
C TRP A 129 -15.77 3.75 15.86
N LYS A 130 -16.42 2.84 15.00
CA LYS A 130 -16.30 1.39 14.97
C LYS A 130 -15.40 0.87 13.82
N GLY A 131 -14.96 1.66 12.87
CA GLY A 131 -14.22 1.19 11.70
C GLY A 131 -12.87 0.56 12.07
N GLY A 132 -12.19 1.10 13.06
CA GLY A 132 -10.95 0.53 13.57
C GLY A 132 -9.69 1.31 13.20
N VAL A 133 -8.58 0.61 13.26
CA VAL A 133 -7.24 1.07 12.89
C VAL A 133 -6.79 0.32 11.64
N GLU A 134 -6.36 1.05 10.61
CA GLU A 134 -6.21 0.54 9.25
C GLU A 134 -4.86 0.93 8.65
N ASP A 135 -4.43 0.17 7.65
CA ASP A 135 -3.41 0.49 6.66
C ASP A 135 -2.11 1.05 7.29
N PRO A 136 -1.35 0.22 8.02
CA PRO A 136 -0.15 0.63 8.75
C PRO A 136 1.00 0.96 7.80
N ARG A 137 1.77 2.02 8.08
CA ARG A 137 3.07 2.27 7.46
C ARG A 137 4.09 2.56 8.54
N ILE A 138 5.22 1.90 8.50
CA ILE A 138 6.18 1.89 9.59
C ILE A 138 7.59 2.27 9.12
N VAL A 139 8.29 3.07 9.91
CA VAL A 139 9.71 3.40 9.74
C VAL A 139 10.42 3.34 11.09
N GLU A 140 11.74 3.20 11.09
CA GLU A 140 12.54 3.40 12.29
C GLU A 140 12.92 4.89 12.43
N THR A 141 13.24 5.30 13.64
CA THR A 141 13.84 6.60 13.97
C THR A 141 15.31 6.40 14.30
N ASP A 142 16.12 7.47 14.25
CA ASP A 142 17.57 7.39 14.59
C ASP A 142 17.84 6.88 16.01
N ASP A 143 16.91 7.05 16.94
CA ASP A 143 17.01 6.54 18.31
C ASP A 143 16.50 5.08 18.48
N GLY A 144 16.15 4.41 17.38
CA GLY A 144 15.76 2.99 17.35
C GLY A 144 14.32 2.70 17.74
N ARG A 145 13.46 3.73 17.85
CA ARG A 145 12.01 3.56 17.98
C ARG A 145 11.38 3.30 16.62
N TYR A 146 10.18 2.76 16.64
CA TYR A 146 9.32 2.60 15.47
C TYR A 146 8.26 3.67 15.46
N LEU A 147 8.04 4.26 14.29
CA LEU A 147 6.99 5.22 14.06
C LEU A 147 5.99 4.62 13.08
N LEU A 148 4.73 4.61 13.47
CA LEU A 148 3.61 4.05 12.73
C LEU A 148 2.68 5.18 12.30
N THR A 149 2.49 5.36 11.00
CA THR A 149 1.32 6.07 10.49
C THR A 149 0.22 5.06 10.21
N TYR A 150 -1.01 5.38 10.58
CA TYR A 150 -2.17 4.51 10.39
C TYR A 150 -3.41 5.34 10.10
N THR A 151 -4.43 4.71 9.56
CA THR A 151 -5.73 5.31 9.36
C THR A 151 -6.64 4.96 10.54
N ALA A 152 -7.09 5.97 11.29
CA ALA A 152 -8.18 5.84 12.25
C ALA A 152 -9.50 6.06 11.52
N TYR A 153 -10.40 5.08 11.59
CA TYR A 153 -11.70 5.14 10.91
C TYR A 153 -12.85 4.99 11.90
N ASP A 154 -13.66 6.05 12.03
CA ASP A 154 -14.81 6.08 12.95
C ASP A 154 -16.10 5.51 12.35
N GLY A 155 -16.04 4.97 11.13
CA GLY A 155 -17.18 4.52 10.32
C GLY A 155 -17.74 5.61 9.39
N ARG A 156 -17.15 6.81 9.38
CA ARG A 156 -17.55 7.95 8.53
C ARG A 156 -16.37 8.67 7.91
N THR A 157 -15.35 8.98 8.71
CA THR A 157 -14.18 9.76 8.29
C THR A 157 -12.92 9.00 8.60
N ALA A 158 -12.08 8.83 7.58
CA ALA A 158 -10.72 8.32 7.72
C ALA A 158 -9.79 9.47 8.09
N ARG A 159 -8.95 9.28 9.11
CA ARG A 159 -7.96 10.26 9.56
C ARG A 159 -6.59 9.63 9.66
N LEU A 160 -5.62 10.25 9.04
CA LEU A 160 -4.22 9.85 9.20
C LEU A 160 -3.77 10.17 10.62
N CYS A 161 -3.35 9.14 11.32
CA CYS A 161 -2.91 9.18 12.72
C CYS A 161 -1.50 8.63 12.88
N LEU A 162 -0.91 8.90 14.04
CA LEU A 162 0.45 8.54 14.38
C LEU A 162 0.50 7.76 15.69
N ALA A 163 1.38 6.76 15.75
CA ALA A 163 1.75 6.05 16.96
C ALA A 163 3.24 5.71 16.95
N SER A 164 3.80 5.41 18.13
CA SER A 164 5.19 4.97 18.27
C SER A 164 5.32 3.76 19.19
N SER A 165 6.38 2.97 18.99
CA SER A 165 6.71 1.77 19.77
C SER A 165 8.20 1.56 19.86
N GLU A 166 8.65 0.92 20.94
CA GLU A 166 10.03 0.45 21.09
C GLU A 166 10.18 -1.05 20.74
N ASP A 167 9.06 -1.79 20.69
CA ASP A 167 9.06 -3.25 20.59
C ASP A 167 8.10 -3.86 19.57
N LEU A 168 7.37 -3.02 18.80
CA LEU A 168 6.33 -3.40 17.82
C LEU A 168 5.06 -4.03 18.44
N ARG A 169 4.98 -4.10 19.77
CA ARG A 169 3.86 -4.71 20.50
C ARG A 169 3.11 -3.72 21.37
N ASN A 170 3.88 -2.86 22.05
CA ASN A 170 3.33 -1.83 22.91
C ASN A 170 3.42 -0.48 22.21
N TRP A 171 2.27 0.17 22.01
CA TRP A 171 2.16 1.39 21.20
C TRP A 171 1.65 2.58 22.00
N THR A 172 2.27 3.72 21.79
CA THR A 172 1.76 5.02 22.25
C THR A 172 1.10 5.74 21.08
N LYS A 173 -0.21 5.99 21.16
CA LYS A 173 -0.98 6.74 20.16
C LYS A 173 -0.76 8.26 20.37
N HIS A 174 -0.38 8.96 19.30
CA HIS A 174 -0.12 10.41 19.33
C HIS A 174 -1.30 11.24 18.80
N GLY A 175 -2.25 10.63 18.10
CA GLY A 175 -3.41 11.32 17.56
C GLY A 175 -3.33 11.59 16.06
N PRO A 176 -4.25 12.43 15.54
CA PRO A 176 -4.25 12.84 14.15
C PRO A 176 -2.96 13.57 13.75
N VAL A 177 -2.39 13.22 12.60
CA VAL A 177 -1.18 13.86 12.04
C VAL A 177 -1.42 15.35 11.78
N LEU A 178 -2.60 15.69 11.25
CA LEU A 178 -3.00 17.07 10.96
C LEU A 178 -3.97 17.57 12.05
N ASP A 179 -3.46 17.71 13.28
CA ASP A 179 -4.28 18.10 14.46
C ASP A 179 -4.45 19.62 14.57
N ASN A 180 -5.13 20.21 13.59
CA ASN A 180 -5.57 21.60 13.61
C ASN A 180 -7.02 21.72 13.14
N ASP A 181 -7.68 22.83 13.43
CA ASP A 181 -9.12 23.01 13.14
C ASP A 181 -9.47 22.96 11.65
N LYS A 182 -8.48 23.17 10.78
CA LYS A 182 -8.67 23.17 9.32
C LYS A 182 -8.66 21.76 8.75
N TYR A 183 -7.82 20.85 9.24
CA TYR A 183 -7.54 19.56 8.61
C TYR A 183 -7.84 18.34 9.49
N ARG A 184 -8.08 18.50 10.79
CA ARG A 184 -8.34 17.36 11.71
C ARG A 184 -9.45 16.43 11.24
N ASP A 185 -10.52 17.00 10.67
CA ASP A 185 -11.67 16.24 10.18
C ASP A 185 -11.69 16.08 8.65
N MET A 186 -10.59 16.42 7.98
CA MET A 186 -10.42 16.12 6.57
C MET A 186 -10.18 14.62 6.38
N TRP A 187 -10.78 14.05 5.33
CA TRP A 187 -10.43 12.70 4.89
C TRP A 187 -8.94 12.64 4.54
N SER A 188 -8.19 11.87 5.30
CA SER A 188 -6.74 11.73 5.13
C SER A 188 -6.29 10.33 5.52
N LYS A 189 -5.31 9.78 4.81
CA LYS A 189 -4.76 8.44 5.06
C LYS A 189 -3.38 8.28 4.41
N SER A 190 -2.75 7.13 4.65
CA SER A 190 -1.59 6.64 3.89
C SER A 190 -0.36 7.54 3.96
N GLY A 191 0.20 7.69 5.17
CA GLY A 191 1.37 8.53 5.42
C GLY A 191 2.69 7.81 5.10
N ALA A 192 3.37 8.19 4.00
CA ALA A 192 4.68 7.68 3.61
C ALA A 192 5.78 8.66 4.01
N ILE A 193 6.47 8.38 5.11
CA ILE A 193 7.57 9.21 5.62
C ILE A 193 8.81 9.01 4.76
N VAL A 194 9.51 10.09 4.41
CA VAL A 194 10.78 10.03 3.67
C VAL A 194 11.85 9.41 4.56
N SER A 195 12.44 8.33 4.07
CA SER A 195 13.38 7.50 4.80
C SER A 195 14.53 7.07 3.91
N GLU A 196 15.64 6.65 4.50
CA GLU A 196 16.77 6.06 3.78
C GLU A 196 17.06 4.63 4.28
N LEU A 197 17.68 3.83 3.43
CA LEU A 197 18.24 2.54 3.83
C LEU A 197 19.62 2.75 4.43
N LYS A 198 19.76 2.51 5.74
CA LYS A 198 21.00 2.65 6.49
C LYS A 198 21.25 1.39 7.31
N ASP A 199 22.38 0.74 7.08
CA ASP A 199 22.78 -0.49 7.79
C ASP A 199 21.68 -1.59 7.78
N GLY A 200 20.97 -1.74 6.64
CA GLY A 200 19.89 -2.71 6.47
C GLY A 200 18.53 -2.30 7.10
N LYS A 201 18.44 -1.12 7.68
CA LYS A 201 17.25 -0.56 8.30
C LYS A 201 16.71 0.63 7.51
N VAL A 202 15.43 0.82 7.56
CA VAL A 202 14.75 1.97 6.94
C VAL A 202 14.49 3.02 8.00
N VAL A 203 15.26 4.11 7.95
CA VAL A 203 15.28 5.15 8.96
C VAL A 203 14.74 6.46 8.40
N ALA A 204 13.81 7.10 9.13
CA ALA A 204 13.29 8.41 8.78
C ALA A 204 14.40 9.47 8.81
N ILE A 205 14.46 10.31 7.77
CA ILE A 205 15.52 11.32 7.62
C ILE A 205 14.97 12.72 7.40
N LYS A 206 15.80 13.72 7.72
CA LYS A 206 15.53 15.12 7.40
C LYS A 206 16.11 15.52 6.06
N ILE A 207 15.34 16.26 5.29
CA ILE A 207 15.79 16.99 4.10
C ILE A 207 15.60 18.47 4.37
N ASN A 208 16.65 19.25 4.24
CA ASN A 208 16.66 20.69 4.57
C ASN A 208 16.15 21.01 6.00
N GLY A 209 16.53 20.13 6.95
CA GLY A 209 16.21 20.34 8.37
C GLY A 209 14.82 19.86 8.80
N LYS A 210 13.97 19.39 7.89
CA LYS A 210 12.61 18.89 8.16
C LYS A 210 12.47 17.44 7.77
N TYR A 211 11.67 16.66 8.51
CA TYR A 211 11.09 15.41 8.04
C TYR A 211 9.95 15.71 7.08
N TRP A 212 9.77 14.84 6.08
CA TRP A 212 8.75 14.97 5.04
C TRP A 212 7.90 13.71 4.96
N MET A 213 6.62 13.88 4.68
CA MET A 213 5.67 12.78 4.52
C MET A 213 4.72 13.07 3.35
N TYR A 214 4.57 12.10 2.44
CA TYR A 214 3.50 12.10 1.45
C TYR A 214 2.27 11.44 2.05
N PHE A 215 1.07 11.96 1.79
CA PHE A 215 -0.18 11.39 2.27
C PHE A 215 -1.35 11.68 1.33
N GLY A 216 -2.43 10.88 1.42
CA GLY A 216 -3.65 11.03 0.61
C GLY A 216 -4.07 9.74 -0.06
N ASP A 217 -5.26 9.72 -0.68
CA ASP A 217 -5.82 8.55 -1.36
C ASP A 217 -6.56 8.86 -2.67
N THR A 218 -6.34 9.99 -3.26
CA THR A 218 -6.82 10.38 -4.59
C THR A 218 -5.82 11.33 -5.20
N ASP A 219 -5.61 12.46 -4.54
CA ASP A 219 -4.45 13.32 -4.71
C ASP A 219 -3.48 13.10 -3.54
N LEU A 220 -2.19 13.19 -3.81
CA LEU A 220 -1.18 13.17 -2.77
C LEU A 220 -0.77 14.58 -2.40
N PHE A 221 -0.70 14.80 -1.11
CA PHE A 221 -0.26 16.00 -0.46
C PHE A 221 1.00 15.74 0.37
N MET A 222 1.51 16.77 1.04
CA MET A 222 2.68 16.64 1.89
C MET A 222 2.47 17.30 3.24
N ALA A 223 3.17 16.76 4.23
CA ALA A 223 3.35 17.35 5.53
C ALA A 223 4.83 17.37 5.92
N THR A 224 5.21 18.29 6.80
CA THR A 224 6.57 18.40 7.35
C THR A 224 6.55 18.39 8.86
N SER A 225 7.65 17.95 9.47
CA SER A 225 7.81 17.89 10.92
C SER A 225 9.25 18.21 11.32
N ASP A 226 9.42 18.80 12.51
CA ASP A 226 10.74 18.97 13.13
C ASP A 226 11.16 17.76 13.98
N ASP A 227 10.18 16.98 14.49
CA ASP A 227 10.37 15.98 15.55
C ASP A 227 9.71 14.63 15.29
N LEU A 228 9.09 14.42 14.11
CA LEU A 228 8.32 13.23 13.71
C LEU A 228 6.98 13.05 14.42
N ILE A 229 6.65 13.88 15.39
CA ILE A 229 5.39 13.80 16.16
C ILE A 229 4.41 14.88 15.75
N HIS A 230 4.89 16.12 15.62
CA HIS A 230 4.07 17.27 15.25
C HIS A 230 4.26 17.58 13.77
N TRP A 231 3.19 17.48 12.99
CA TRP A 231 3.21 17.62 11.55
C TRP A 231 2.38 18.81 11.08
N GLU A 232 2.92 19.51 10.10
CA GLU A 232 2.28 20.65 9.46
C GLU A 232 2.06 20.36 7.98
N ALA A 233 0.83 20.57 7.49
CA ALA A 233 0.51 20.41 6.08
C ALA A 233 1.25 21.46 5.24
N VAL A 234 1.77 21.03 4.08
CA VAL A 234 2.39 21.94 3.10
C VAL A 234 1.30 22.60 2.27
N GLU A 235 1.18 23.91 2.41
CA GLU A 235 0.18 24.72 1.77
C GLU A 235 0.77 25.66 0.73
N ASN A 236 0.00 25.97 -0.29
CA ASN A 236 0.29 27.07 -1.20
C ASN A 236 0.18 28.42 -0.44
N GLU A 237 1.19 29.27 -0.54
CA GLU A 237 1.28 30.52 0.20
C GLU A 237 0.16 31.52 -0.11
N GLU A 238 -0.31 31.52 -1.38
CA GLU A 238 -1.30 32.51 -1.85
C GLU A 238 -2.73 32.13 -1.44
N ASN A 239 -3.14 30.87 -1.64
CA ASN A 239 -4.52 30.43 -1.45
C ASN A 239 -4.73 29.57 -0.19
N LYS A 240 -3.66 29.25 0.54
CA LYS A 240 -3.68 28.43 1.77
C LYS A 240 -4.35 27.06 1.58
N LYS A 241 -4.26 26.46 0.39
CA LYS A 241 -4.73 25.10 0.11
C LYS A 241 -3.57 24.14 0.07
N LEU A 242 -3.85 22.86 0.34
CA LEU A 242 -2.88 21.76 0.17
C LEU A 242 -2.34 21.76 -1.26
N ILE A 243 -1.05 21.51 -1.39
CA ILE A 243 -0.40 21.37 -2.71
C ILE A 243 -0.49 19.91 -3.11
N SER A 244 -1.21 19.61 -4.21
CA SER A 244 -1.19 18.29 -4.83
C SER A 244 0.15 18.07 -5.53
N VAL A 245 0.89 17.04 -5.10
CA VAL A 245 2.22 16.69 -5.65
C VAL A 245 2.17 15.49 -6.59
N LEU A 246 1.13 14.67 -6.48
CA LEU A 246 0.84 13.57 -7.40
C LEU A 246 -0.68 13.39 -7.49
N HIS A 247 -1.19 13.18 -8.70
CA HIS A 247 -2.63 13.04 -8.98
C HIS A 247 -2.88 11.99 -10.05
N PRO A 248 -4.14 11.49 -10.21
CA PRO A 248 -4.52 10.56 -11.26
C PRO A 248 -4.25 11.10 -12.66
N ARG A 249 -3.91 10.20 -13.60
CA ARG A 249 -3.66 10.55 -15.00
C ARG A 249 -4.71 9.89 -15.91
N PRO A 250 -5.59 10.65 -16.56
CA PRO A 250 -6.52 10.08 -17.56
C PRO A 250 -5.78 9.32 -18.65
N GLY A 251 -6.24 8.11 -18.97
CA GLY A 251 -5.64 7.24 -20.00
C GLY A 251 -4.54 6.30 -19.50
N TYR A 252 -4.15 6.39 -18.25
CA TYR A 252 -3.15 5.52 -17.62
C TYR A 252 -3.79 4.60 -16.58
N PHE A 253 -3.01 3.61 -16.10
CA PHE A 253 -3.43 2.65 -15.07
C PHE A 253 -3.80 3.32 -13.73
N ASP A 254 -3.33 4.54 -13.50
CA ASP A 254 -3.55 5.35 -12.31
C ASP A 254 -4.57 6.47 -12.54
N SER A 255 -5.59 6.20 -13.37
CA SER A 255 -6.56 7.19 -13.82
C SER A 255 -7.68 7.53 -12.82
N ARG A 256 -7.84 6.75 -11.73
CA ARG A 256 -8.90 6.97 -10.74
C ARG A 256 -8.39 7.53 -9.42
N LEU A 257 -7.32 6.99 -8.88
CA LEU A 257 -6.70 7.42 -7.64
C LEU A 257 -5.21 7.07 -7.62
N VAL A 258 -4.49 7.76 -6.76
CA VAL A 258 -3.13 7.44 -6.34
C VAL A 258 -3.06 7.50 -4.81
N GLU A 259 -2.32 6.56 -4.20
CA GLU A 259 -2.21 6.42 -2.75
C GLU A 259 -0.80 5.93 -2.38
N PRO A 260 -0.09 6.54 -1.42
CA PRO A 260 1.22 6.06 -1.03
C PRO A 260 1.22 4.58 -0.67
N GLY A 261 2.22 3.86 -1.15
CA GLY A 261 2.50 2.48 -0.76
C GLY A 261 3.29 2.43 0.56
N PRO A 262 4.50 1.87 0.58
CA PRO A 262 5.37 1.93 1.75
C PRO A 262 5.90 3.37 1.98
N TYR A 263 6.84 3.53 2.91
CA TYR A 263 7.60 4.77 3.09
C TYR A 263 8.20 5.26 1.75
N ALA A 264 8.52 6.55 1.65
CA ALA A 264 9.22 7.10 0.50
C ALA A 264 10.74 6.94 0.68
N LEU A 265 11.42 6.28 -0.27
CA LEU A 265 12.83 5.91 -0.15
C LEU A 265 13.74 6.96 -0.79
N LEU A 266 14.63 7.58 -0.02
CA LEU A 266 15.70 8.39 -0.57
C LEU A 266 16.74 7.49 -1.23
N THR A 267 17.07 7.80 -2.50
CA THR A 267 18.06 7.13 -3.34
C THR A 267 19.05 8.15 -3.91
N ASP A 268 20.07 7.70 -4.60
CA ASP A 268 21.01 8.58 -5.31
C ASP A 268 20.32 9.39 -6.42
N ASN A 269 19.23 8.88 -6.99
CA ASN A 269 18.48 9.53 -8.07
C ASN A 269 17.43 10.54 -7.58
N GLY A 270 17.06 10.50 -6.30
CA GLY A 270 15.99 11.30 -5.71
C GLY A 270 15.15 10.51 -4.71
N ILE A 271 13.96 11.01 -4.41
CA ILE A 271 13.02 10.33 -3.51
C ILE A 271 12.09 9.44 -4.35
N LEU A 272 12.24 8.13 -4.19
CA LEU A 272 11.39 7.13 -4.81
C LEU A 272 10.12 6.93 -3.97
N LEU A 273 8.98 7.26 -4.53
CA LEU A 273 7.66 6.95 -3.98
C LEU A 273 7.05 5.79 -4.76
N ILE A 274 6.90 4.63 -4.12
CA ILE A 274 6.03 3.56 -4.61
C ILE A 274 4.61 3.93 -4.20
N TYR A 275 3.66 3.87 -5.14
CA TYR A 275 2.27 4.22 -4.88
C TYR A 275 1.31 3.17 -5.45
N ASN A 276 0.20 2.99 -4.75
CA ASN A 276 -0.94 2.24 -5.24
C ASN A 276 -1.79 3.14 -6.13
N SER A 277 -2.48 2.53 -7.08
CA SER A 277 -3.36 3.24 -8.00
C SER A 277 -4.59 2.42 -8.32
N SER A 278 -5.61 3.06 -8.86
CA SER A 278 -6.78 2.37 -9.39
C SER A 278 -7.10 2.84 -10.80
N ASN A 279 -7.42 1.90 -11.68
CA ASN A 279 -7.85 2.14 -13.05
C ASN A 279 -9.30 2.65 -13.07
N ALA A 280 -9.60 3.73 -13.76
CA ALA A 280 -10.94 4.30 -13.83
C ALA A 280 -11.90 3.46 -14.72
N LEU A 281 -13.19 3.75 -14.66
CA LEU A 281 -14.17 3.16 -15.59
C LEU A 281 -14.01 3.72 -17.00
N ASN A 282 -13.71 5.02 -17.12
CA ASN A 282 -13.56 5.74 -18.38
C ASN A 282 -12.24 6.48 -18.42
N ASN A 283 -11.70 6.77 -19.60
CA ASN A 283 -10.40 7.41 -19.80
C ASN A 283 -9.28 6.69 -19.00
N ASN A 284 -9.30 5.38 -19.08
CA ASN A 284 -8.46 4.46 -18.33
C ASN A 284 -7.39 3.81 -19.20
N ASP A 285 -6.54 2.99 -18.59
CA ASP A 285 -5.69 2.03 -19.31
C ASP A 285 -6.55 0.85 -19.81
N PRO A 286 -6.68 0.65 -21.14
CA PRO A 286 -7.46 -0.45 -21.67
C PRO A 286 -6.84 -1.84 -21.44
N GLY A 287 -5.58 -1.90 -20.99
CA GLY A 287 -4.87 -3.15 -20.65
C GLY A 287 -5.30 -3.74 -19.32
N LEU A 288 -6.02 -2.98 -18.49
CA LEU A 288 -6.52 -3.43 -17.18
C LEU A 288 -8.04 -3.31 -17.09
N PRO A 289 -8.72 -4.24 -16.41
CA PRO A 289 -10.12 -4.05 -16.03
C PRO A 289 -10.34 -2.73 -15.26
N ALA A 290 -11.52 -2.16 -15.36
CA ALA A 290 -11.91 -1.02 -14.54
C ALA A 290 -11.82 -1.38 -13.04
N TYR A 291 -11.42 -0.41 -12.21
CA TYR A 291 -11.22 -0.54 -10.77
C TYR A 291 -10.11 -1.50 -10.33
N THR A 292 -9.28 -1.97 -11.27
CA THR A 292 -8.06 -2.74 -10.91
C THR A 292 -7.11 -1.87 -10.11
N TYR A 293 -6.64 -2.40 -8.98
CA TYR A 293 -5.55 -1.80 -8.22
C TYR A 293 -4.22 -2.40 -8.64
N ALA A 294 -3.32 -1.51 -9.08
CA ALA A 294 -1.97 -1.84 -9.48
C ALA A 294 -1.00 -0.79 -8.91
N ALA A 295 0.28 -1.10 -8.83
CA ALA A 295 1.24 -0.17 -8.25
C ALA A 295 2.16 0.46 -9.29
N GLY A 296 2.45 1.75 -9.09
CA GLY A 296 3.37 2.55 -9.86
C GLY A 296 4.50 3.12 -9.00
N GLN A 297 5.39 3.86 -9.66
CA GLN A 297 6.50 4.55 -8.99
C GLN A 297 6.64 5.97 -9.53
N ALA A 298 7.00 6.90 -8.65
CA ALA A 298 7.29 8.28 -8.95
C ALA A 298 8.61 8.69 -8.31
N LEU A 299 9.39 9.49 -9.02
CA LEU A 299 10.64 10.07 -8.55
C LEU A 299 10.44 11.55 -8.25
N PHE A 300 10.75 11.94 -7.03
CA PHE A 300 10.75 13.33 -6.60
C PHE A 300 12.18 13.85 -6.37
N ASP A 301 12.32 15.16 -6.43
CA ASP A 301 13.60 15.85 -6.24
C ASP A 301 14.07 15.68 -4.78
N ARG A 302 15.36 15.32 -4.61
CA ARG A 302 15.92 15.07 -3.29
C ARG A 302 16.04 16.32 -2.41
N GLU A 303 16.18 17.51 -3.02
CA GLU A 303 16.31 18.79 -2.33
C GLU A 303 14.97 19.50 -2.19
N ALA A 304 14.02 19.21 -3.09
CA ALA A 304 12.67 19.75 -3.12
C ALA A 304 11.62 18.63 -3.20
N PRO A 305 11.30 17.97 -2.07
CA PRO A 305 10.46 16.76 -2.06
C PRO A 305 9.06 16.91 -2.66
N TYR A 306 8.58 18.14 -2.83
CA TYR A 306 7.31 18.45 -3.48
C TYR A 306 7.39 18.47 -5.02
N LYS A 307 8.59 18.39 -5.60
CA LYS A 307 8.80 18.50 -7.04
C LYS A 307 8.91 17.13 -7.69
N LEU A 308 7.89 16.75 -8.44
CA LEU A 308 7.91 15.55 -9.27
C LEU A 308 8.95 15.70 -10.41
N ILE A 309 9.86 14.74 -10.52
CA ILE A 309 10.87 14.66 -11.60
C ILE A 309 10.37 13.75 -12.71
N ASP A 310 9.91 12.54 -12.34
CA ASP A 310 9.52 11.50 -13.30
C ASP A 310 8.49 10.54 -12.67
N ARG A 311 7.80 9.77 -13.52
CA ARG A 311 6.79 8.82 -13.10
C ARG A 311 6.73 7.66 -14.10
N LEU A 312 6.53 6.43 -13.63
CA LEU A 312 6.32 5.30 -14.55
C LEU A 312 5.02 5.48 -15.33
N ASP A 313 5.05 5.15 -16.61
CA ASP A 313 3.85 5.16 -17.45
C ASP A 313 3.05 3.86 -17.35
N HIS A 314 3.69 2.79 -16.87
CA HIS A 314 3.07 1.49 -16.65
C HIS A 314 3.24 1.04 -15.20
N TYR A 315 2.30 0.21 -14.75
CA TYR A 315 2.40 -0.46 -13.45
C TYR A 315 3.59 -1.44 -13.44
N PHE A 316 4.22 -1.64 -12.27
CA PHE A 316 5.29 -2.63 -12.12
C PHE A 316 4.83 -3.92 -11.42
N ILE A 317 3.68 -3.87 -10.73
CA ILE A 317 2.98 -5.03 -10.16
C ILE A 317 1.47 -4.83 -10.31
N TYR A 318 0.76 -5.92 -10.64
CA TYR A 318 -0.69 -5.91 -10.91
C TYR A 318 -1.28 -7.29 -10.61
N PRO A 319 -2.62 -7.41 -10.42
CA PRO A 319 -3.26 -8.69 -10.13
C PRO A 319 -3.31 -9.61 -11.36
N ASP A 320 -2.64 -10.75 -11.25
CA ASP A 320 -2.60 -11.80 -12.28
C ASP A 320 -2.78 -13.23 -11.71
N LYS A 321 -2.94 -13.35 -10.38
CA LYS A 321 -3.16 -14.62 -9.68
C LYS A 321 -4.60 -14.75 -9.18
N PRO A 322 -5.15 -15.96 -9.06
CA PRO A 322 -6.54 -16.14 -8.61
C PRO A 322 -6.88 -15.44 -7.29
N PHE A 323 -5.96 -15.46 -6.32
CA PHE A 323 -6.13 -14.82 -5.01
C PHE A 323 -5.95 -13.29 -5.04
N GLU A 324 -5.45 -12.73 -6.13
CA GLU A 324 -5.37 -11.28 -6.38
C GLU A 324 -6.59 -10.78 -7.18
N ILE A 325 -7.21 -11.68 -7.95
CA ILE A 325 -8.35 -11.37 -8.83
C ILE A 325 -9.67 -11.46 -8.07
N THR A 326 -9.79 -12.40 -7.12
CA THR A 326 -11.06 -12.65 -6.41
C THR A 326 -10.87 -12.63 -4.90
N GLY A 327 -11.66 -11.80 -4.20
CA GLY A 327 -11.69 -11.67 -2.74
C GLY A 327 -12.76 -10.71 -2.27
N GLU A 328 -12.51 -9.98 -1.20
CA GLU A 328 -13.40 -8.92 -0.69
C GLU A 328 -13.56 -7.79 -1.72
N VAL A 329 -12.46 -7.36 -2.31
CA VAL A 329 -12.42 -6.46 -3.48
C VAL A 329 -11.66 -7.17 -4.60
N ASN A 330 -12.26 -7.22 -5.78
CA ASN A 330 -11.65 -7.92 -6.90
C ASN A 330 -10.53 -7.11 -7.57
N ASN A 331 -9.54 -7.81 -8.16
CA ASN A 331 -8.44 -7.24 -8.92
C ASN A 331 -7.58 -6.25 -8.11
N VAL A 332 -7.00 -6.71 -6.98
CA VAL A 332 -6.17 -5.88 -6.11
C VAL A 332 -4.78 -6.49 -5.89
N CYS A 333 -3.76 -5.69 -6.21
CA CYS A 333 -2.43 -5.75 -5.62
C CYS A 333 -2.17 -4.41 -4.93
N PHE A 334 -2.18 -4.38 -3.59
CA PHE A 334 -2.02 -3.17 -2.79
C PHE A 334 -0.73 -3.22 -1.98
N VAL A 335 0.31 -2.50 -2.42
CA VAL A 335 1.67 -2.58 -1.85
C VAL A 335 1.84 -1.62 -0.69
N GLU A 336 2.31 -2.11 0.47
CA GLU A 336 2.57 -1.28 1.65
C GLU A 336 3.84 -1.66 2.42
N GLY A 337 4.31 -2.90 2.33
CA GLY A 337 5.51 -3.35 3.01
C GLY A 337 6.71 -3.45 2.08
N LEU A 338 7.82 -2.80 2.42
CA LEU A 338 9.08 -2.89 1.68
C LEU A 338 10.24 -2.99 2.66
N VAL A 339 11.07 -4.02 2.54
CA VAL A 339 12.29 -4.16 3.36
C VAL A 339 13.46 -4.68 2.54
N TRP A 340 14.67 -4.23 2.91
CA TRP A 340 15.92 -4.83 2.49
C TRP A 340 16.32 -5.90 3.51
N PHE A 341 16.35 -7.16 3.09
CA PHE A 341 16.63 -8.28 3.98
C PHE A 341 17.43 -9.35 3.24
N ARG A 342 18.55 -9.80 3.82
CA ARG A 342 19.44 -10.81 3.22
C ARG A 342 19.83 -10.49 1.77
N ASP A 343 20.25 -9.25 1.54
CA ASP A 343 20.69 -8.73 0.23
C ASP A 343 19.62 -8.76 -0.87
N GLN A 344 18.33 -8.71 -0.50
CA GLN A 344 17.18 -8.67 -1.42
C GLN A 344 16.12 -7.69 -0.92
N TRP A 345 15.36 -7.14 -1.86
CA TRP A 345 14.14 -6.40 -1.55
C TRP A 345 12.95 -7.34 -1.47
N PHE A 346 12.21 -7.26 -0.39
CA PHE A 346 10.93 -7.94 -0.20
C PHE A 346 9.82 -6.88 -0.23
N LEU A 347 8.86 -7.05 -1.15
CA LEU A 347 7.69 -6.21 -1.31
C LEU A 347 6.46 -7.02 -0.88
N TYR A 348 5.88 -6.64 0.25
CA TYR A 348 4.66 -7.25 0.78
C TYR A 348 3.44 -6.47 0.36
N TYR A 349 2.36 -7.16 -0.02
CA TYR A 349 1.16 -6.52 -0.54
C TYR A 349 -0.11 -7.27 -0.17
N GLY A 350 -1.21 -6.50 -0.03
CA GLY A 350 -2.57 -7.02 0.08
C GLY A 350 -3.08 -7.53 -1.27
N THR A 351 -3.82 -8.62 -1.24
CA THR A 351 -4.36 -9.27 -2.44
C THR A 351 -5.88 -9.39 -2.33
N ALA A 352 -6.60 -8.79 -3.28
CA ALA A 352 -8.07 -8.78 -3.32
C ALA A 352 -8.71 -8.44 -1.96
N ASP A 353 -8.05 -7.60 -1.15
CA ASP A 353 -8.40 -7.19 0.22
C ASP A 353 -8.72 -8.36 1.17
N SER A 354 -8.08 -9.50 0.97
CA SER A 354 -8.42 -10.73 1.70
C SER A 354 -7.21 -11.48 2.26
N LYS A 355 -6.04 -11.36 1.62
CA LYS A 355 -4.82 -12.11 1.96
C LYS A 355 -3.59 -11.26 1.72
N ILE A 356 -2.44 -11.76 2.17
CA ILE A 356 -1.15 -11.08 1.98
C ILE A 356 -0.21 -11.96 1.16
N ALA A 357 0.48 -11.34 0.22
CA ALA A 357 1.47 -11.97 -0.62
C ALA A 357 2.81 -11.20 -0.60
N VAL A 358 3.84 -11.78 -1.19
CA VAL A 358 5.17 -11.21 -1.31
C VAL A 358 5.74 -11.36 -2.71
N ALA A 359 6.48 -10.34 -3.14
CA ALA A 359 7.35 -10.38 -4.32
C ALA A 359 8.76 -10.00 -3.90
N VAL A 360 9.78 -10.62 -4.53
CA VAL A 360 11.19 -10.49 -4.14
C VAL A 360 12.01 -10.02 -5.34
N LYS A 361 13.01 -9.18 -5.08
CA LYS A 361 13.97 -8.71 -6.08
C LYS A 361 15.38 -8.84 -5.55
#